data_dbbb473387d9475ae6e659d6aa350124
#
_entry.id   dbbb473387d9475ae6e659d6aa350124
#
_cell.length_a   1.000
_cell.length_b   1.000
_cell.length_c   1.000
_cell.angle_alpha   90.00
_cell.angle_beta   90.00
_cell.angle_gamma   90.00
#
_symmetry.space_group_name_H-M   'P 1'
#
loop_
_entity.id
_entity.type
_entity.pdbx_description
1 polymer ?
#
loop_
_entity_poly.entity_id
_entity_poly.type
_entity_poly.pdbx_seq_one_letter_code
_entity_poly.pdbx_strand_id
1 'polypeptide(L)'
;MAARYPFRDDLEIATILSRVSPRYLAPVIVLGGCLLIAGAGTGAVAGASGNPLAGARLYVDPDSNAARQVAEWQATRPEDAQQMAKIASTSQADWFTGGHGPAFRQQVAALTRRIVRARALPVYVLYNIPRRDCGFYSGGGATNGVAYRRWINSFATAIGNGKVVVVLEPDALAGLDCLSNRGRNIRYALIHYAVDRLARNPRAVLYLDAGNSDWKRVSVMAQRLLRAGVVRARGFALNVSNYQTTKASIAYGNRLARLLGRTHFIVDTSRNGLGPWSGGEYWCNPPDRALGPRPTTHTSSRFADAYLWIKIPGESDGTCKGGPPAGQWWPEYALGLAQRASW
;
A
#
# COMPACT_ATOMS: atom_id res chain seq x y z
N MET A 1 20.44 12.68 27.75
CA MET A 1 20.27 14.14 27.55
C MET A 1 19.74 14.36 26.15
N ALA A 2 18.46 14.69 26.01
CA ALA A 2 17.80 14.88 24.74
C ALA A 2 17.73 16.39 24.45
N ALA A 3 18.44 16.83 23.42
CA ALA A 3 18.41 18.21 22.96
C ALA A 3 17.14 18.43 22.11
N ARG A 4 16.28 19.32 22.56
CA ARG A 4 15.12 19.84 21.80
C ARG A 4 15.64 20.90 20.83
N TYR A 5 15.36 20.73 19.53
CA TYR A 5 15.54 21.77 18.52
C TYR A 5 14.18 22.34 18.10
N PRO A 6 14.05 23.69 17.97
CA PRO A 6 12.79 24.32 17.63
C PRO A 6 12.46 24.26 16.14
N PHE A 7 11.17 24.22 15.83
CA PHE A 7 10.53 24.21 14.52
C PHE A 7 10.97 25.38 13.63
N ARG A 8 11.47 25.08 12.43
CA ARG A 8 11.71 26.05 11.34
C ARG A 8 11.45 25.47 9.94
N ASP A 9 10.62 24.45 9.81
CA ASP A 9 10.48 23.68 8.56
C ASP A 9 9.22 23.99 7.71
N ASP A 10 8.33 24.90 8.16
CA ASP A 10 7.06 25.16 7.45
C ASP A 10 7.19 26.09 6.23
N LEU A 11 8.27 26.83 6.09
CA LEU A 11 8.47 27.79 5.00
C LEU A 11 9.02 27.17 3.69
N GLU A 12 9.74 26.05 3.75
CA GLU A 12 10.30 25.43 2.52
C GLU A 12 9.26 24.69 1.69
N ILE A 13 8.23 24.14 2.32
CA ILE A 13 7.17 23.38 1.62
C ILE A 13 6.27 24.30 0.79
N ALA A 14 5.98 25.50 1.27
CA ALA A 14 5.23 26.51 0.53
C ALA A 14 5.94 26.94 -0.78
N THR A 15 7.26 26.96 -0.77
CA THR A 15 8.08 27.34 -1.93
C THR A 15 8.10 26.26 -3.02
N ILE A 16 7.97 24.99 -2.66
CA ILE A 16 7.92 23.89 -3.64
C ILE A 16 6.57 23.82 -4.36
N LEU A 17 5.49 24.11 -3.66
CA LEU A 17 4.14 24.13 -4.26
C LEU A 17 3.93 25.32 -5.22
N SER A 18 4.64 26.43 -5.00
CA SER A 18 4.57 27.60 -5.89
C SER A 18 5.36 27.46 -7.19
N ARG A 19 6.22 26.45 -7.32
CA ARG A 19 7.07 26.21 -8.53
C ARG A 19 6.47 25.22 -9.54
N VAL A 20 5.30 24.69 -9.30
CA VAL A 20 4.55 23.90 -10.29
C VAL A 20 3.65 24.84 -11.06
N SER A 21 4.21 25.64 -11.94
CA SER A 21 3.49 26.56 -12.84
C SER A 21 3.07 25.84 -14.11
N PRO A 22 1.85 26.04 -14.60
CA PRO A 22 1.38 25.44 -15.84
C PRO A 22 1.98 26.21 -17.03
N ARG A 23 2.94 25.62 -17.73
CA ARG A 23 3.32 26.10 -19.05
C ARG A 23 2.50 25.35 -20.08
N TYR A 24 1.44 25.99 -20.60
CA TYR A 24 0.89 25.87 -21.95
C TYR A 24 -0.36 26.74 -22.05
N LEU A 25 -0.21 28.01 -22.39
CA LEU A 25 -1.23 28.83 -23.03
C LEU A 25 -0.51 29.82 -23.96
N ALA A 26 -0.56 29.52 -25.26
CA ALA A 26 -0.30 30.53 -26.29
C ALA A 26 -1.61 31.29 -26.56
N PRO A 27 -1.58 32.60 -26.74
CA PRO A 27 -2.80 33.36 -27.08
C PRO A 27 -3.06 33.28 -28.58
N VAL A 28 -4.23 32.84 -28.98
CA VAL A 28 -4.79 33.08 -30.31
C VAL A 28 -5.81 34.20 -30.14
N ILE A 29 -5.48 35.38 -30.75
CA ILE A 29 -6.38 36.50 -30.92
C ILE A 29 -7.21 36.20 -32.16
N VAL A 30 -8.56 36.12 -32.02
CA VAL A 30 -9.49 36.25 -33.17
C VAL A 30 -10.61 37.20 -32.77
N LEU A 31 -10.79 38.21 -33.57
CA LEU A 31 -11.83 39.22 -33.52
C LEU A 31 -13.20 38.69 -33.99
N GLY A 32 -14.21 39.06 -33.28
CA GLY A 32 -15.51 39.44 -33.83
C GLY A 32 -16.55 38.37 -34.03
N GLY A 33 -17.69 38.51 -33.36
CA GLY A 33 -18.96 37.88 -33.72
C GLY A 33 -19.84 37.54 -32.51
N CYS A 34 -20.74 38.44 -32.13
CA CYS A 34 -21.83 38.18 -31.17
C CYS A 34 -22.75 37.08 -31.69
N LEU A 35 -22.91 36.00 -30.96
CA LEU A 35 -24.13 35.19 -30.94
C LEU A 35 -24.38 34.66 -29.54
N LEU A 36 -25.47 35.10 -28.93
CA LEU A 36 -26.01 34.60 -27.69
C LEU A 36 -26.47 33.15 -27.88
N ILE A 37 -25.84 32.20 -27.28
CA ILE A 37 -26.41 30.88 -26.98
C ILE A 37 -26.21 30.57 -25.53
N ALA A 38 -27.32 30.57 -24.77
CA ALA A 38 -27.38 30.08 -23.40
C ALA A 38 -27.07 28.58 -23.33
N GLY A 39 -26.38 28.17 -22.30
CA GLY A 39 -26.32 26.75 -21.88
C GLY A 39 -24.98 26.07 -22.08
N ALA A 40 -23.91 26.54 -21.47
CA ALA A 40 -22.75 25.69 -21.21
C ALA A 40 -22.83 25.18 -19.77
N GLY A 41 -23.37 23.99 -19.63
CA GLY A 41 -23.22 23.22 -18.42
C GLY A 41 -21.72 23.03 -18.13
N THR A 42 -21.22 23.74 -17.15
CA THR A 42 -19.90 23.44 -16.56
C THR A 42 -19.98 22.05 -15.97
N GLY A 43 -19.56 21.06 -16.71
CA GLY A 43 -19.28 19.73 -16.22
C GLY A 43 -18.16 19.84 -15.18
N ALA A 44 -18.51 20.21 -13.95
CA ALA A 44 -17.67 19.99 -12.80
C ALA A 44 -17.38 18.49 -12.79
N VAL A 45 -16.14 18.12 -13.05
CA VAL A 45 -15.65 16.79 -12.69
C VAL A 45 -15.84 16.71 -11.18
N ALA A 46 -16.96 16.14 -10.76
CA ALA A 46 -17.22 15.83 -9.37
C ALA A 46 -16.15 14.82 -8.96
N GLY A 47 -15.06 15.31 -8.38
CA GLY A 47 -14.16 14.48 -7.61
C GLY A 47 -15.01 13.76 -6.58
N ALA A 48 -15.10 12.44 -6.66
CA ALA A 48 -15.85 11.63 -5.73
C ALA A 48 -15.36 11.97 -4.30
N SER A 49 -16.12 12.80 -3.59
CA SER A 49 -15.79 13.32 -2.26
C SER A 49 -15.90 12.24 -1.18
N GLY A 50 -16.24 11.00 -1.54
CA GLY A 50 -16.42 9.87 -0.63
C GLY A 50 -15.24 8.90 -0.59
N ASN A 51 -15.23 8.04 0.42
CA ASN A 51 -14.34 6.91 0.50
C ASN A 51 -14.69 5.85 -0.59
N PRO A 52 -13.79 5.61 -1.59
CA PRO A 52 -14.08 4.66 -2.66
C PRO A 52 -14.16 3.21 -2.18
N LEU A 53 -13.73 2.91 -0.96
CA LEU A 53 -13.78 1.59 -0.36
C LEU A 53 -15.03 1.39 0.53
N ALA A 54 -15.79 2.45 0.81
CA ALA A 54 -16.96 2.36 1.69
C ALA A 54 -17.94 1.28 1.21
N GLY A 55 -18.39 0.44 2.14
CA GLY A 55 -19.32 -0.66 1.87
C GLY A 55 -18.77 -1.80 1.01
N ALA A 56 -17.49 -1.77 0.64
CA ALA A 56 -16.91 -2.85 -0.14
C ALA A 56 -16.78 -4.13 0.68
N ARG A 57 -17.26 -5.25 0.13
CA ARG A 57 -16.95 -6.58 0.66
C ARG A 57 -15.51 -6.92 0.32
N LEU A 58 -14.71 -7.19 1.35
CA LEU A 58 -13.33 -7.64 1.18
C LEU A 58 -13.31 -9.17 0.97
N TYR A 59 -12.38 -9.64 0.15
CA TYR A 59 -12.28 -11.06 -0.21
C TYR A 59 -11.56 -11.84 0.90
N VAL A 60 -12.19 -12.93 1.35
CA VAL A 60 -11.54 -13.95 2.18
C VAL A 60 -11.22 -15.13 1.27
N ASP A 61 -9.96 -15.47 1.13
CA ASP A 61 -9.53 -16.59 0.28
C ASP A 61 -9.74 -17.92 1.02
N PRO A 62 -10.65 -18.79 0.53
CA PRO A 62 -10.88 -20.11 1.16
C PRO A 62 -9.67 -21.05 1.01
N ASP A 63 -8.76 -20.75 0.09
CA ASP A 63 -7.56 -21.54 -0.19
C ASP A 63 -6.28 -20.89 0.41
N SER A 64 -6.44 -19.95 1.36
CA SER A 64 -5.30 -19.29 2.01
C SER A 64 -4.44 -20.30 2.80
N ASN A 65 -3.17 -19.94 3.06
CA ASN A 65 -2.29 -20.74 3.91
C ASN A 65 -2.94 -21.02 5.28
N ALA A 66 -3.58 -20.01 5.88
CA ALA A 66 -4.27 -20.16 7.15
C ALA A 66 -5.47 -21.12 7.04
N ALA A 67 -6.25 -21.06 5.95
CA ALA A 67 -7.39 -21.97 5.76
C ALA A 67 -6.94 -23.43 5.61
N ARG A 68 -5.86 -23.67 4.86
CA ARG A 68 -5.23 -25.01 4.77
C ARG A 68 -4.71 -25.48 6.12
N GLN A 69 -4.10 -24.58 6.89
CA GLN A 69 -3.59 -24.91 8.23
C GLN A 69 -4.70 -25.25 9.21
N VAL A 70 -5.84 -24.56 9.15
CA VAL A 70 -7.04 -24.92 9.94
C VAL A 70 -7.47 -26.36 9.61
N ALA A 71 -7.60 -26.69 8.33
CA ALA A 71 -8.02 -28.03 7.91
C ALA A 71 -7.03 -29.12 8.38
N GLU A 72 -5.72 -28.85 8.29
CA GLU A 72 -4.66 -29.77 8.74
C GLU A 72 -4.71 -30.00 10.26
N TRP A 73 -4.95 -28.95 11.06
CA TRP A 73 -4.94 -29.03 12.51
C TRP A 73 -6.27 -29.46 13.14
N GLN A 74 -7.36 -29.46 12.35
CA GLN A 74 -8.71 -29.71 12.86
C GLN A 74 -8.83 -30.98 13.71
N ALA A 75 -8.14 -32.07 13.32
CA ALA A 75 -8.23 -33.35 14.02
C ALA A 75 -7.17 -33.51 15.13
N THR A 76 -6.01 -32.89 14.99
CA THR A 76 -4.85 -33.13 15.88
C THR A 76 -4.56 -32.00 16.86
N ARG A 77 -4.97 -30.75 16.50
CA ARG A 77 -4.76 -29.52 17.28
C ARG A 77 -6.00 -28.62 17.20
N PRO A 78 -7.20 -29.07 17.66
CA PRO A 78 -8.46 -28.36 17.42
C PRO A 78 -8.50 -26.96 18.03
N GLU A 79 -7.89 -26.73 19.20
CA GLU A 79 -7.81 -25.40 19.82
C GLU A 79 -6.94 -24.45 19.00
N ASP A 80 -5.80 -24.93 18.49
CA ASP A 80 -4.93 -24.13 17.61
C ASP A 80 -5.60 -23.85 16.26
N ALA A 81 -6.33 -24.80 15.71
CA ALA A 81 -7.14 -24.61 14.51
C ALA A 81 -8.20 -23.52 14.72
N GLN A 82 -8.83 -23.48 15.90
CA GLN A 82 -9.80 -22.43 16.27
C GLN A 82 -9.11 -21.05 16.32
N GLN A 83 -7.92 -20.94 16.89
CA GLN A 83 -7.15 -19.68 16.86
C GLN A 83 -6.74 -19.30 15.44
N MET A 84 -6.23 -20.25 14.65
CA MET A 84 -5.82 -20.04 13.26
C MET A 84 -7.00 -19.57 12.39
N ALA A 85 -8.22 -19.99 12.70
CA ALA A 85 -9.45 -19.58 12.02
C ALA A 85 -9.66 -18.04 12.06
N LYS A 86 -9.09 -17.33 13.04
CA LYS A 86 -9.09 -15.86 13.07
C LYS A 86 -8.40 -15.29 11.83
N ILE A 87 -7.28 -15.90 11.40
CA ILE A 87 -6.57 -15.49 10.19
C ILE A 87 -7.30 -15.99 8.95
N ALA A 88 -7.70 -17.26 8.92
CA ALA A 88 -8.35 -17.89 7.79
C ALA A 88 -9.67 -17.22 7.37
N SER A 89 -10.43 -16.70 8.35
CA SER A 89 -11.70 -16.01 8.12
C SER A 89 -11.58 -14.52 7.85
N THR A 90 -10.37 -13.98 7.78
CA THR A 90 -10.13 -12.54 7.59
C THR A 90 -9.52 -12.25 6.23
N SER A 91 -10.02 -11.22 5.56
CA SER A 91 -9.49 -10.76 4.26
C SER A 91 -8.04 -10.30 4.37
N GLN A 92 -7.23 -10.70 3.39
CA GLN A 92 -5.84 -10.35 3.25
C GLN A 92 -5.57 -9.87 1.83
N ALA A 93 -4.53 -9.09 1.61
CA ALA A 93 -4.13 -8.68 0.27
C ALA A 93 -3.33 -9.76 -0.44
N ASP A 94 -3.47 -9.85 -1.77
CA ASP A 94 -2.67 -10.74 -2.61
C ASP A 94 -1.41 -10.03 -3.10
N TRP A 95 -0.24 -10.66 -2.93
CA TRP A 95 1.06 -10.09 -3.28
C TRP A 95 1.56 -10.58 -4.62
N PHE A 96 1.99 -9.65 -5.47
CA PHE A 96 2.69 -9.92 -6.72
C PHE A 96 4.13 -9.42 -6.60
N THR A 97 5.08 -10.36 -6.55
CA THR A 97 6.51 -10.08 -6.29
C THR A 97 7.39 -10.35 -7.51
N GLY A 98 6.78 -10.70 -8.65
CA GLY A 98 7.45 -11.06 -9.89
C GLY A 98 6.49 -11.69 -10.89
N GLY A 99 7.03 -12.52 -11.77
CA GLY A 99 6.30 -13.11 -12.89
C GLY A 99 6.44 -12.29 -14.17
N HIS A 100 6.19 -12.92 -15.32
CA HIS A 100 6.26 -12.24 -16.62
C HIS A 100 5.43 -12.98 -17.69
N GLY A 101 5.23 -12.31 -18.81
CA GLY A 101 4.62 -12.91 -19.99
C GLY A 101 3.13 -13.24 -19.86
N PRO A 102 2.62 -14.13 -20.73
CA PRO A 102 1.22 -14.53 -20.76
C PRO A 102 0.75 -15.23 -19.47
N ALA A 103 1.57 -16.12 -18.90
CA ALA A 103 1.22 -16.86 -17.68
C ALA A 103 0.93 -15.92 -16.50
N PHE A 104 1.78 -14.92 -16.30
CA PHE A 104 1.55 -13.90 -15.26
C PHE A 104 0.24 -13.14 -15.48
N ARG A 105 -0.05 -12.72 -16.72
CA ARG A 105 -1.32 -12.05 -17.02
C ARG A 105 -2.53 -12.96 -16.77
N GLN A 106 -2.43 -14.24 -17.12
CA GLN A 106 -3.49 -15.23 -16.86
C GLN A 106 -3.73 -15.41 -15.36
N GLN A 107 -2.66 -15.53 -14.57
CA GLN A 107 -2.72 -15.64 -13.10
C GLN A 107 -3.46 -14.45 -12.49
N VAL A 108 -3.03 -13.21 -12.79
CA VAL A 108 -3.66 -11.98 -12.27
C VAL A 108 -5.12 -11.90 -12.69
N ALA A 109 -5.42 -12.15 -13.97
CA ALA A 109 -6.78 -12.09 -14.51
C ALA A 109 -7.68 -13.18 -13.90
N ALA A 110 -7.19 -14.40 -13.70
CA ALA A 110 -7.94 -15.49 -13.09
C ALA A 110 -8.29 -15.17 -11.63
N LEU A 111 -7.32 -14.70 -10.85
CA LEU A 111 -7.53 -14.27 -9.46
C LEU A 111 -8.54 -13.12 -9.39
N THR A 112 -8.37 -12.09 -10.24
CA THR A 112 -9.30 -10.96 -10.28
C THR A 112 -10.74 -11.43 -10.60
N ARG A 113 -10.91 -12.31 -11.58
CA ARG A 113 -12.24 -12.87 -11.90
C ARG A 113 -12.83 -13.68 -10.75
N ARG A 114 -12.01 -14.49 -10.05
CA ARG A 114 -12.43 -15.27 -8.87
C ARG A 114 -13.00 -14.35 -7.79
N ILE A 115 -12.25 -13.30 -7.44
CA ILE A 115 -12.64 -12.32 -6.41
C ILE A 115 -13.91 -11.56 -6.81
N VAL A 116 -13.97 -11.08 -8.05
CA VAL A 116 -15.15 -10.34 -8.56
C VAL A 116 -16.39 -11.23 -8.62
N ARG A 117 -16.28 -12.50 -9.01
CA ARG A 117 -17.39 -13.46 -8.94
C ARG A 117 -17.91 -13.67 -7.51
N ALA A 118 -17.03 -13.60 -6.50
CA ALA A 118 -17.41 -13.60 -5.10
C ALA A 118 -18.04 -12.27 -4.63
N ARG A 119 -18.27 -11.31 -5.53
CA ARG A 119 -18.78 -9.95 -5.26
C ARG A 119 -17.90 -9.21 -4.23
N ALA A 120 -16.61 -9.45 -4.27
CA ALA A 120 -15.64 -8.84 -3.37
C ALA A 120 -14.68 -7.91 -4.13
N LEU A 121 -14.04 -7.03 -3.38
CA LEU A 121 -13.05 -6.06 -3.89
C LEU A 121 -11.66 -6.68 -3.86
N PRO A 122 -10.95 -6.81 -5.00
CA PRO A 122 -9.56 -7.21 -5.02
C PRO A 122 -8.66 -6.17 -4.34
N VAL A 123 -7.75 -6.64 -3.47
CA VAL A 123 -6.71 -5.84 -2.84
C VAL A 123 -5.36 -6.46 -3.17
N TYR A 124 -4.55 -5.75 -3.94
CA TYR A 124 -3.28 -6.25 -4.46
C TYR A 124 -2.11 -5.44 -3.96
N VAL A 125 -1.00 -6.11 -3.70
CA VAL A 125 0.29 -5.48 -3.43
C VAL A 125 1.22 -5.75 -4.60
N LEU A 126 1.76 -4.70 -5.18
CA LEU A 126 2.80 -4.79 -6.20
C LEU A 126 4.16 -4.54 -5.54
N TYR A 127 5.02 -5.56 -5.53
CA TYR A 127 6.30 -5.53 -4.85
C TYR A 127 7.41 -6.13 -5.72
N ASN A 128 7.82 -5.39 -6.74
CA ASN A 128 8.80 -5.87 -7.73
C ASN A 128 9.74 -4.78 -8.25
N ILE A 129 9.88 -3.66 -7.53
CA ILE A 129 10.81 -2.59 -7.91
C ILE A 129 12.26 -3.13 -7.95
N PRO A 130 13.11 -2.76 -8.94
CA PRO A 130 14.51 -3.19 -8.95
C PRO A 130 15.23 -2.84 -7.65
N ARG A 131 16.02 -3.76 -7.11
CA ARG A 131 16.72 -3.61 -5.82
C ARG A 131 15.73 -3.32 -4.68
N ARG A 132 14.58 -4.00 -4.66
CA ARG A 132 13.63 -3.89 -3.55
C ARG A 132 14.32 -4.30 -2.25
N ASP A 133 13.78 -3.82 -1.13
CA ASP A 133 14.28 -4.05 0.21
C ASP A 133 15.79 -3.77 0.38
N CYS A 134 16.36 -2.94 -0.49
CA CYS A 134 17.80 -2.63 -0.48
C CYS A 134 18.71 -3.88 -0.50
N GLY A 135 18.19 -5.04 -0.87
CA GLY A 135 18.90 -6.31 -0.87
C GLY A 135 18.92 -7.05 0.47
N PHE A 136 18.09 -6.62 1.45
CA PHE A 136 17.90 -7.35 2.71
C PHE A 136 17.08 -8.63 2.51
N TYR A 137 16.38 -9.10 3.54
CA TYR A 137 15.72 -10.42 3.58
C TYR A 137 14.70 -10.66 2.45
N SER A 138 13.98 -9.63 2.01
CA SER A 138 13.05 -9.70 0.87
C SER A 138 13.63 -9.09 -0.40
N GLY A 139 14.96 -9.03 -0.50
CA GLY A 139 15.69 -8.49 -1.65
C GLY A 139 15.29 -9.12 -2.99
N GLY A 140 15.58 -8.43 -4.10
CA GLY A 140 15.22 -8.87 -5.44
C GLY A 140 14.54 -7.79 -6.27
N GLY A 141 13.42 -8.14 -6.88
CA GLY A 141 12.66 -7.29 -7.80
C GLY A 141 13.02 -7.53 -9.26
N ALA A 142 12.44 -6.75 -10.14
CA ALA A 142 12.74 -6.81 -11.57
C ALA A 142 14.22 -6.52 -11.85
N THR A 143 14.80 -7.17 -12.83
CA THR A 143 16.23 -7.08 -13.15
C THR A 143 16.68 -5.67 -13.51
N ASN A 144 15.77 -4.86 -14.06
CA ASN A 144 16.03 -3.46 -14.43
C ASN A 144 14.72 -2.70 -14.64
N GLY A 145 14.82 -1.39 -14.92
CA GLY A 145 13.66 -0.52 -15.13
C GLY A 145 12.80 -0.88 -16.35
N VAL A 146 13.37 -1.49 -17.39
CA VAL A 146 12.61 -1.95 -18.56
C VAL A 146 11.75 -3.15 -18.20
N ALA A 147 12.34 -4.13 -17.51
CA ALA A 147 11.62 -5.31 -17.00
C ALA A 147 10.48 -4.90 -16.05
N TYR A 148 10.74 -3.97 -15.15
CA TYR A 148 9.72 -3.43 -14.24
C TYR A 148 8.54 -2.79 -14.99
N ARG A 149 8.81 -1.93 -15.96
CA ARG A 149 7.74 -1.30 -16.77
C ARG A 149 6.91 -2.31 -17.55
N ARG A 150 7.55 -3.34 -18.11
CA ARG A 150 6.86 -4.45 -18.79
C ARG A 150 5.97 -5.21 -17.82
N TRP A 151 6.43 -5.44 -16.61
CA TRP A 151 5.68 -6.12 -15.56
C TRP A 151 4.46 -5.31 -15.11
N ILE A 152 4.61 -4.01 -14.84
CA ILE A 152 3.51 -3.09 -14.54
C ILE A 152 2.49 -3.06 -15.68
N ASN A 153 2.94 -3.02 -16.93
CA ASN A 153 2.03 -3.07 -18.09
C ASN A 153 1.24 -4.38 -18.14
N SER A 154 1.90 -5.49 -17.88
CA SER A 154 1.25 -6.82 -17.86
C SER A 154 0.19 -6.90 -16.77
N PHE A 155 0.49 -6.44 -15.57
CA PHE A 155 -0.47 -6.36 -14.47
C PHE A 155 -1.64 -5.45 -14.80
N ALA A 156 -1.38 -4.22 -15.25
CA ALA A 156 -2.42 -3.25 -15.60
C ALA A 156 -3.34 -3.74 -16.74
N THR A 157 -2.80 -4.52 -17.67
CA THR A 157 -3.62 -5.17 -18.73
C THR A 157 -4.49 -6.28 -18.14
N ALA A 158 -3.94 -7.07 -17.21
CA ALA A 158 -4.64 -8.22 -16.63
C ALA A 158 -5.81 -7.84 -15.72
N ILE A 159 -5.72 -6.75 -14.96
CA ILE A 159 -6.83 -6.24 -14.15
C ILE A 159 -7.92 -5.55 -14.98
N GLY A 160 -7.62 -5.15 -16.23
CA GLY A 160 -8.54 -4.44 -17.10
C GLY A 160 -9.07 -3.14 -16.48
N ASN A 161 -10.36 -2.87 -16.67
CA ASN A 161 -11.05 -1.70 -16.12
C ASN A 161 -11.87 -2.03 -14.86
N GLY A 162 -11.58 -3.16 -14.18
CA GLY A 162 -12.24 -3.56 -12.95
C GLY A 162 -11.89 -2.63 -11.77
N LYS A 163 -12.77 -2.57 -10.78
CA LYS A 163 -12.46 -1.90 -9.51
C LYS A 163 -11.46 -2.78 -8.72
N VAL A 164 -10.32 -2.22 -8.38
CA VAL A 164 -9.26 -2.89 -7.60
C VAL A 164 -8.59 -1.89 -6.68
N VAL A 165 -8.10 -2.36 -5.55
CA VAL A 165 -7.17 -1.60 -4.69
C VAL A 165 -5.76 -2.08 -4.99
N VAL A 166 -4.83 -1.15 -5.14
CA VAL A 166 -3.41 -1.47 -5.36
C VAL A 166 -2.56 -0.72 -4.35
N VAL A 167 -1.81 -1.46 -3.56
CA VAL A 167 -0.70 -0.97 -2.73
C VAL A 167 0.57 -1.09 -3.55
N LEU A 168 1.25 0.04 -3.77
CA LEU A 168 2.37 0.11 -4.71
C LEU A 168 3.70 0.17 -3.97
N GLU A 169 4.51 -0.84 -4.17
CA GLU A 169 5.92 -0.97 -3.83
C GLU A 169 6.23 -0.66 -2.35
N PRO A 170 5.83 -1.55 -1.42
CA PRO A 170 6.23 -1.45 -0.03
C PRO A 170 7.72 -1.11 0.13
N ASP A 171 8.05 -0.25 1.10
CA ASP A 171 9.39 0.21 1.47
C ASP A 171 10.13 1.06 0.42
N ALA A 172 9.67 1.07 -0.82
CA ALA A 172 10.41 1.63 -1.95
C ALA A 172 10.74 3.13 -1.79
N LEU A 173 9.85 3.90 -1.18
CA LEU A 173 10.04 5.33 -0.91
C LEU A 173 10.68 5.58 0.45
N ALA A 174 10.29 4.83 1.49
CA ALA A 174 10.87 4.96 2.82
C ALA A 174 12.35 4.53 2.83
N GLY A 175 12.70 3.46 2.10
CA GLY A 175 14.04 2.90 2.00
C GLY A 175 14.98 3.57 0.98
N LEU A 176 14.65 4.74 0.42
CA LEU A 176 15.47 5.40 -0.61
C LEU A 176 16.91 5.72 -0.18
N ASP A 177 17.18 5.77 1.13
CA ASP A 177 18.49 6.21 1.63
C ASP A 177 19.61 5.19 1.35
N CYS A 178 19.27 3.93 1.09
CA CYS A 178 20.23 2.91 0.64
C CYS A 178 20.71 3.10 -0.82
N LEU A 179 20.11 4.03 -1.56
CA LEU A 179 20.42 4.26 -2.96
C LEU A 179 21.27 5.51 -3.17
N SER A 180 22.16 5.47 -4.18
CA SER A 180 22.80 6.67 -4.69
C SER A 180 21.77 7.67 -5.24
N ASN A 181 22.13 8.93 -5.42
CA ASN A 181 21.27 9.96 -5.99
C ASN A 181 20.70 9.55 -7.37
N ARG A 182 21.54 8.95 -8.23
CA ARG A 182 21.07 8.38 -9.51
C ARG A 182 20.05 7.27 -9.30
N GLY A 183 20.30 6.37 -8.35
CA GLY A 183 19.38 5.28 -8.00
C GLY A 183 18.04 5.78 -7.47
N ARG A 184 18.05 6.81 -6.63
CA ARG A 184 16.83 7.48 -6.14
C ARG A 184 16.00 8.08 -7.27
N ASN A 185 16.65 8.79 -8.19
CA ASN A 185 15.96 9.39 -9.35
C ASN A 185 15.34 8.31 -10.26
N ILE A 186 16.04 7.21 -10.49
CA ILE A 186 15.49 6.06 -11.23
C ILE A 186 14.30 5.47 -10.49
N ARG A 187 14.38 5.27 -9.17
CA ARG A 187 13.30 4.75 -8.35
C ARG A 187 12.05 5.63 -8.43
N TYR A 188 12.19 6.94 -8.28
CA TYR A 188 11.08 7.88 -8.46
C TYR A 188 10.46 7.77 -9.85
N ALA A 189 11.26 7.73 -10.91
CA ALA A 189 10.76 7.62 -12.28
C ALA A 189 10.00 6.30 -12.53
N LEU A 190 10.42 5.21 -11.91
CA LEU A 190 9.74 3.92 -12.03
C LEU A 190 8.41 3.89 -11.28
N ILE A 191 8.35 4.42 -10.05
CA ILE A 191 7.11 4.50 -9.28
C ILE A 191 6.13 5.45 -9.97
N HIS A 192 6.58 6.61 -10.42
CA HIS A 192 5.76 7.56 -11.17
C HIS A 192 5.16 6.90 -12.43
N TYR A 193 5.97 6.15 -13.18
CA TYR A 193 5.50 5.38 -14.33
C TYR A 193 4.41 4.37 -13.95
N ALA A 194 4.60 3.65 -12.83
CA ALA A 194 3.60 2.68 -12.35
C ALA A 194 2.29 3.37 -11.97
N VAL A 195 2.36 4.50 -11.26
CA VAL A 195 1.18 5.33 -10.94
C VAL A 195 0.46 5.76 -12.22
N ASP A 196 1.18 6.35 -13.18
CA ASP A 196 0.60 6.82 -14.44
C ASP A 196 -0.06 5.71 -15.24
N ARG A 197 0.58 4.53 -15.27
CA ARG A 197 0.06 3.39 -16.02
C ARG A 197 -1.19 2.79 -15.38
N LEU A 198 -1.19 2.66 -14.05
CA LEU A 198 -2.31 2.09 -13.29
C LEU A 198 -3.49 3.06 -13.21
N ALA A 199 -3.24 4.36 -13.08
CA ALA A 199 -4.27 5.40 -13.05
C ALA A 199 -5.04 5.57 -14.37
N ARG A 200 -4.62 4.91 -15.46
CA ARG A 200 -5.43 4.82 -16.71
C ARG A 200 -6.68 3.97 -16.52
N ASN A 201 -6.71 3.07 -15.55
CA ASN A 201 -7.94 2.45 -15.10
C ASN A 201 -8.62 3.40 -14.10
N PRO A 202 -9.73 4.07 -14.47
CA PRO A 202 -10.39 5.05 -13.61
C PRO A 202 -11.04 4.44 -12.36
N ARG A 203 -11.11 3.11 -12.29
CA ARG A 203 -11.66 2.36 -11.15
C ARG A 203 -10.60 1.73 -10.27
N ALA A 204 -9.31 1.86 -10.61
CA ALA A 204 -8.22 1.45 -9.75
C ALA A 204 -7.99 2.48 -8.64
N VAL A 205 -7.98 2.01 -7.40
CA VAL A 205 -7.73 2.83 -6.21
C VAL A 205 -6.29 2.58 -5.77
N LEU A 206 -5.41 3.55 -6.01
CA LEU A 206 -3.96 3.40 -5.84
C LEU A 206 -3.49 4.04 -4.54
N TYR A 207 -2.67 3.32 -3.78
CA TYR A 207 -1.97 3.81 -2.59
C TYR A 207 -0.47 3.49 -2.72
N LEU A 208 0.37 4.53 -2.71
CA LEU A 208 1.82 4.37 -2.69
C LEU A 208 2.26 4.04 -1.27
N ASP A 209 3.14 3.06 -1.10
CA ASP A 209 3.66 2.82 0.25
C ASP A 209 4.46 4.02 0.77
N ALA A 210 4.23 4.37 2.02
CA ALA A 210 4.86 5.47 2.75
C ALA A 210 5.59 5.01 4.02
N GLY A 211 5.87 3.70 4.12
CA GLY A 211 6.53 3.10 5.28
C GLY A 211 5.67 3.15 6.54
N ASN A 212 6.25 3.56 7.65
CA ASN A 212 5.56 3.59 8.94
C ASN A 212 5.89 4.87 9.73
N SER A 213 5.16 5.07 10.84
CA SER A 213 5.21 6.30 11.64
C SER A 213 6.54 6.55 12.37
N ASP A 214 7.42 5.55 12.41
CA ASP A 214 8.71 5.64 13.11
C ASP A 214 9.92 5.64 12.15
N TRP A 215 9.68 5.49 10.85
CA TRP A 215 10.78 5.37 9.88
C TRP A 215 11.26 6.69 9.32
N LYS A 216 10.35 7.57 8.90
CA LYS A 216 10.70 8.85 8.25
C LYS A 216 9.89 10.01 8.82
N ARG A 217 10.55 11.17 8.95
CA ARG A 217 9.86 12.43 9.27
C ARG A 217 8.78 12.70 8.22
N VAL A 218 7.65 13.24 8.66
CA VAL A 218 6.49 13.50 7.80
C VAL A 218 6.85 14.40 6.59
N SER A 219 7.66 15.44 6.79
CA SER A 219 8.11 16.34 5.71
C SER A 219 8.93 15.62 4.64
N VAL A 220 9.85 14.74 5.06
CA VAL A 220 10.67 13.93 4.13
C VAL A 220 9.79 13.00 3.31
N MET A 221 8.84 12.32 3.97
CA MET A 221 7.95 11.39 3.27
C MET A 221 7.00 12.13 2.32
N ALA A 222 6.48 13.31 2.70
CA ALA A 222 5.66 14.13 1.82
C ALA A 222 6.39 14.50 0.53
N GLN A 223 7.65 14.95 0.62
CA GLN A 223 8.48 15.24 -0.55
C GLN A 223 8.71 14.01 -1.43
N ARG A 224 8.96 12.84 -0.81
CA ARG A 224 9.17 11.58 -1.54
C ARG A 224 7.91 11.15 -2.30
N LEU A 225 6.75 11.24 -1.67
CA LEU A 225 5.46 10.92 -2.28
C LEU A 225 5.09 11.88 -3.42
N LEU A 226 5.31 13.18 -3.26
CA LEU A 226 5.09 14.17 -4.32
C LEU A 226 5.96 13.86 -5.55
N ARG A 227 7.25 13.58 -5.34
CA ARG A 227 8.17 13.20 -6.43
C ARG A 227 7.80 11.88 -7.10
N ALA A 228 7.15 10.98 -6.36
CA ALA A 228 6.67 9.69 -6.86
C ALA A 228 5.31 9.78 -7.58
N GLY A 229 4.65 10.95 -7.60
CA GLY A 229 3.41 11.16 -8.32
C GLY A 229 2.14 10.81 -7.53
N VAL A 230 2.17 10.88 -6.19
CA VAL A 230 1.02 10.57 -5.33
C VAL A 230 -0.24 11.38 -5.66
N VAL A 231 -0.10 12.55 -6.26
CA VAL A 231 -1.20 13.42 -6.70
C VAL A 231 -2.13 12.75 -7.73
N ARG A 232 -1.66 11.72 -8.42
CA ARG A 232 -2.44 10.92 -9.38
C ARG A 232 -2.98 9.62 -8.79
N ALA A 233 -2.67 9.34 -7.53
CA ALA A 233 -3.19 8.21 -6.78
C ALA A 233 -4.32 8.68 -5.83
N ARG A 234 -5.03 7.75 -5.22
CA ARG A 234 -5.93 8.05 -4.10
C ARG A 234 -5.14 8.55 -2.89
N GLY A 235 -3.94 8.01 -2.69
CA GLY A 235 -3.09 8.42 -1.60
C GLY A 235 -1.96 7.43 -1.31
N PHE A 236 -1.80 7.09 -0.03
CA PHE A 236 -0.67 6.31 0.42
C PHE A 236 -1.07 5.22 1.42
N ALA A 237 -0.23 4.17 1.53
CA ALA A 237 -0.37 3.10 2.51
C ALA A 237 0.65 3.27 3.63
N LEU A 238 0.27 2.91 4.84
CA LEU A 238 1.11 2.98 6.03
C LEU A 238 1.21 1.64 6.73
N ASN A 239 2.35 1.41 7.38
CA ASN A 239 2.57 0.28 8.26
C ASN A 239 2.59 -1.09 7.56
N VAL A 240 2.73 -1.12 6.23
CA VAL A 240 2.79 -2.37 5.47
C VAL A 240 3.92 -3.23 6.01
N SER A 241 3.57 -4.48 6.36
CA SER A 241 4.50 -5.44 6.97
C SER A 241 5.16 -4.96 8.28
N ASN A 242 4.55 -4.01 9.00
CA ASN A 242 5.13 -3.41 10.20
C ASN A 242 4.19 -3.52 11.41
N TYR A 243 4.66 -3.04 12.56
CA TYR A 243 4.02 -3.28 13.87
C TYR A 243 3.64 -1.98 14.60
N GLN A 244 3.78 -0.81 13.98
CA GLN A 244 3.40 0.45 14.61
C GLN A 244 1.91 0.47 14.92
N THR A 245 1.54 0.98 16.11
CA THR A 245 0.15 0.98 16.53
C THR A 245 -0.76 1.71 15.53
N THR A 246 -2.02 1.28 15.42
CA THR A 246 -3.02 1.96 14.60
C THR A 246 -3.13 3.44 14.98
N LYS A 247 -3.08 3.77 16.27
CA LYS A 247 -3.10 5.16 16.77
C LYS A 247 -1.92 5.98 16.23
N ALA A 248 -0.70 5.45 16.29
CA ALA A 248 0.50 6.12 15.79
C ALA A 248 0.44 6.30 14.26
N SER A 249 0.00 5.26 13.54
CA SER A 249 -0.17 5.29 12.08
C SER A 249 -1.21 6.33 11.65
N ILE A 250 -2.35 6.43 12.32
CA ILE A 250 -3.38 7.45 12.08
C ILE A 250 -2.85 8.86 12.37
N ALA A 251 -2.14 9.06 13.47
CA ALA A 251 -1.57 10.36 13.80
C ALA A 251 -0.55 10.82 12.75
N TYR A 252 0.33 9.91 12.31
CA TYR A 252 1.29 10.17 11.24
C TYR A 252 0.59 10.42 9.90
N GLY A 253 -0.34 9.54 9.52
CA GLY A 253 -1.10 9.64 8.28
C GLY A 253 -1.90 10.94 8.17
N ASN A 254 -2.53 11.39 9.24
CA ASN A 254 -3.26 12.65 9.26
C ASN A 254 -2.36 13.87 9.02
N ARG A 255 -1.13 13.87 9.58
CA ARG A 255 -0.16 14.94 9.33
C ARG A 255 0.31 14.91 7.89
N LEU A 256 0.65 13.73 7.38
CA LEU A 256 1.12 13.52 6.02
C LEU A 256 0.04 13.88 4.99
N ALA A 257 -1.21 13.47 5.22
CA ALA A 257 -2.35 13.79 4.37
C ALA A 257 -2.59 15.30 4.24
N ARG A 258 -2.44 16.05 5.34
CA ARG A 258 -2.57 17.53 5.31
C ARG A 258 -1.47 18.18 4.47
N LEU A 259 -0.22 17.73 4.60
CA LEU A 259 0.90 18.24 3.78
C LEU A 259 0.74 17.92 2.29
N LEU A 260 0.03 16.86 1.96
CA LEU A 260 -0.25 16.41 0.59
C LEU A 260 -1.59 16.95 0.03
N GLY A 261 -2.13 18.02 0.56
CA GLY A 261 -3.37 18.62 0.06
C GLY A 261 -4.62 17.80 0.39
N ARG A 262 -4.65 17.16 1.55
CA ARG A 262 -5.74 16.30 2.04
C ARG A 262 -5.90 14.98 1.27
N THR A 263 -4.81 14.41 0.84
CA THR A 263 -4.73 13.06 0.27
C THR A 263 -5.21 12.02 1.30
N HIS A 264 -5.73 10.90 0.83
CA HIS A 264 -6.21 9.81 1.68
C HIS A 264 -5.14 8.76 1.97
N PHE A 265 -5.42 7.85 2.91
CA PHE A 265 -4.50 6.74 3.21
C PHE A 265 -5.23 5.50 3.71
N ILE A 266 -4.51 4.38 3.68
CA ILE A 266 -4.89 3.11 4.31
C ILE A 266 -3.80 2.70 5.30
N VAL A 267 -4.17 1.86 6.27
CA VAL A 267 -3.24 1.35 7.29
C VAL A 267 -3.26 -0.17 7.29
N ASP A 268 -2.07 -0.78 7.23
CA ASP A 268 -1.92 -2.21 7.52
C ASP A 268 -2.05 -2.45 9.03
N THR A 269 -3.05 -3.23 9.41
CA THR A 269 -3.33 -3.60 10.79
C THR A 269 -3.15 -5.10 11.05
N SER A 270 -2.55 -5.83 10.13
CA SER A 270 -2.44 -7.28 10.17
C SER A 270 -1.74 -7.82 11.41
N ARG A 271 -0.69 -7.12 11.90
CA ARG A 271 0.20 -7.63 12.96
C ARG A 271 0.49 -6.62 14.08
N ASN A 272 -0.28 -5.56 14.19
CA ASN A 272 0.04 -4.41 15.05
C ASN A 272 -0.75 -4.33 16.36
N GLY A 273 -1.41 -5.42 16.78
CA GLY A 273 -2.29 -5.44 17.95
C GLY A 273 -1.60 -5.07 19.27
N LEU A 274 -0.34 -5.46 19.42
CA LEU A 274 0.48 -5.12 20.60
C LEU A 274 1.53 -4.03 20.33
N GLY A 275 1.48 -3.39 19.15
CA GLY A 275 2.44 -2.37 18.77
C GLY A 275 3.84 -2.91 18.48
N PRO A 276 4.85 -2.03 18.32
CA PRO A 276 6.21 -2.42 17.98
C PRO A 276 6.91 -3.15 19.14
N TRP A 277 7.83 -4.03 18.78
CA TRP A 277 8.75 -4.65 19.74
C TRP A 277 9.95 -3.74 19.98
N SER A 278 10.50 -3.79 21.22
CA SER A 278 11.60 -2.91 21.61
C SER A 278 13.01 -3.49 21.37
N GLY A 279 13.10 -4.72 20.88
CA GLY A 279 14.39 -5.38 20.61
C GLY A 279 14.99 -5.04 19.25
N GLY A 280 16.20 -5.53 18.98
CA GLY A 280 16.91 -5.33 17.72
C GLY A 280 16.15 -5.94 16.51
N GLU A 281 16.26 -5.32 15.33
CA GLU A 281 15.49 -5.68 14.12
C GLU A 281 14.00 -5.82 14.44
N TYR A 282 13.44 -4.82 15.09
CA TYR A 282 12.05 -4.79 15.58
C TYR A 282 11.00 -4.98 14.49
N TRP A 283 11.38 -4.81 13.23
CA TRP A 283 10.52 -4.96 12.05
C TRP A 283 10.51 -6.39 11.48
N CYS A 284 11.52 -7.23 11.80
CA CYS A 284 11.68 -8.55 11.21
C CYS A 284 11.29 -9.65 12.22
N ASN A 285 10.18 -10.30 11.98
CA ASN A 285 9.63 -11.39 12.78
C ASN A 285 9.71 -11.16 14.31
N PRO A 286 9.35 -9.99 14.85
CA PRO A 286 9.45 -9.76 16.28
C PRO A 286 8.57 -10.75 17.06
N PRO A 287 9.07 -11.29 18.17
CA PRO A 287 8.30 -12.22 19.00
C PRO A 287 7.13 -11.50 19.69
N ASP A 288 6.17 -12.28 20.13
CA ASP A 288 5.06 -11.83 20.99
C ASP A 288 4.22 -10.69 20.41
N ARG A 289 4.06 -10.64 19.09
CA ARG A 289 3.13 -9.72 18.46
C ARG A 289 1.76 -10.36 18.31
N ALA A 290 0.75 -9.54 18.04
CA ALA A 290 -0.63 -9.97 17.90
C ALA A 290 -1.24 -9.44 16.61
N LEU A 291 -2.28 -10.13 16.12
CA LEU A 291 -3.16 -9.56 15.11
C LEU A 291 -3.74 -8.24 15.60
N GLY A 292 -3.80 -7.26 14.74
CA GLY A 292 -4.43 -5.98 15.03
C GLY A 292 -5.90 -5.93 14.65
N PRO A 293 -6.49 -4.75 14.56
CA PRO A 293 -7.89 -4.59 14.16
C PRO A 293 -8.21 -5.30 12.84
N ARG A 294 -9.40 -5.90 12.78
CA ARG A 294 -9.91 -6.53 11.55
C ARG A 294 -10.02 -5.49 10.43
N PRO A 295 -9.91 -5.90 9.16
CA PRO A 295 -10.14 -5.04 8.02
C PRO A 295 -11.51 -4.36 8.09
N THR A 296 -11.51 -3.03 7.91
CA THR A 296 -12.73 -2.22 7.95
C THR A 296 -12.55 -0.91 7.18
N THR A 297 -13.63 -0.40 6.61
CA THR A 297 -13.71 0.97 6.04
C THR A 297 -14.27 2.00 7.03
N HIS A 298 -14.65 1.56 8.25
CA HIS A 298 -15.02 2.43 9.36
C HIS A 298 -13.77 2.73 10.19
N THR A 299 -13.14 3.86 9.93
CA THR A 299 -11.88 4.27 10.56
C THR A 299 -12.09 5.44 11.51
N SER A 300 -11.10 5.70 12.39
CA SER A 300 -11.11 6.85 13.31
C SER A 300 -10.65 8.17 12.67
N SER A 301 -10.43 8.21 11.35
CA SER A 301 -9.94 9.39 10.65
C SER A 301 -10.64 9.58 9.30
N ARG A 302 -11.07 10.81 9.02
CA ARG A 302 -11.66 11.18 7.73
C ARG A 302 -10.71 10.99 6.52
N PHE A 303 -9.42 10.94 6.76
CA PHE A 303 -8.42 10.73 5.70
C PHE A 303 -8.01 9.25 5.55
N ALA A 304 -8.32 8.40 6.52
CA ALA A 304 -8.06 6.97 6.42
C ALA A 304 -9.25 6.27 5.75
N ASP A 305 -9.06 5.77 4.55
CA ASP A 305 -10.10 5.08 3.79
C ASP A 305 -10.40 3.68 4.37
N ALA A 306 -9.37 2.98 4.91
CA ALA A 306 -9.54 1.66 5.49
C ALA A 306 -8.39 1.26 6.43
N TYR A 307 -8.69 0.34 7.34
CA TYR A 307 -7.74 -0.61 7.92
C TYR A 307 -7.82 -1.88 7.10
N LEU A 308 -6.68 -2.40 6.67
CA LEU A 308 -6.60 -3.62 5.87
C LEU A 308 -5.53 -4.55 6.45
N TRP A 309 -5.63 -5.82 6.16
CA TRP A 309 -4.51 -6.74 6.35
C TRP A 309 -3.76 -6.84 5.03
N ILE A 310 -2.76 -5.97 4.89
CA ILE A 310 -1.96 -5.85 3.68
C ILE A 310 -0.87 -6.92 3.70
N LYS A 311 -0.10 -7.03 4.80
CA LYS A 311 0.76 -8.20 5.04
C LYS A 311 -0.12 -9.39 5.40
N ILE A 312 0.25 -10.55 4.91
CA ILE A 312 -0.36 -11.82 5.29
C ILE A 312 0.18 -12.23 6.67
N PRO A 313 -0.64 -12.24 7.74
CA PRO A 313 -0.18 -12.68 9.06
C PRO A 313 0.29 -14.13 9.02
N GLY A 314 1.51 -14.37 9.51
CA GLY A 314 2.12 -15.69 9.49
C GLY A 314 3.06 -15.94 8.32
N GLU A 315 3.13 -15.08 7.31
CA GLU A 315 4.24 -15.11 6.38
C GLU A 315 5.47 -14.41 6.98
N SER A 316 6.61 -15.10 6.94
CA SER A 316 7.88 -14.60 7.45
C SER A 316 8.33 -13.30 6.78
N ASP A 317 9.01 -12.45 7.52
CA ASP A 317 9.71 -11.26 6.99
C ASP A 317 11.12 -11.62 6.48
N GLY A 318 11.64 -12.80 6.83
CA GLY A 318 12.96 -13.28 6.46
C GLY A 318 13.53 -14.25 7.49
N THR A 319 14.78 -14.65 7.31
CA THR A 319 15.44 -15.64 8.16
C THR A 319 15.86 -15.11 9.53
N CYS A 320 15.53 -13.87 9.88
CA CYS A 320 15.73 -13.31 11.21
C CYS A 320 14.93 -14.08 12.27
N LYS A 321 15.47 -14.17 13.48
CA LYS A 321 14.82 -14.78 14.66
C LYS A 321 14.31 -16.21 14.40
N GLY A 322 15.04 -16.98 13.56
CA GLY A 322 14.69 -18.37 13.24
C GLY A 322 13.54 -18.54 12.25
N GLY A 323 13.08 -17.48 11.61
CA GLY A 323 12.03 -17.55 10.60
C GLY A 323 12.50 -18.23 9.29
N PRO A 324 11.58 -18.78 8.50
CA PRO A 324 11.87 -19.23 7.15
C PRO A 324 12.13 -18.02 6.22
N PRO A 325 12.59 -18.24 4.97
CA PRO A 325 12.75 -17.17 3.98
C PRO A 325 11.52 -16.26 3.86
N ALA A 326 11.75 -14.99 3.50
CA ALA A 326 10.70 -13.98 3.38
C ALA A 326 9.55 -14.44 2.48
N GLY A 327 8.31 -14.24 2.94
CA GLY A 327 7.09 -14.64 2.25
C GLY A 327 6.70 -16.12 2.43
N GLN A 328 7.52 -16.95 3.06
CA GLN A 328 7.13 -18.31 3.38
C GLN A 328 6.21 -18.36 4.60
N TRP A 329 5.24 -19.27 4.54
CA TRP A 329 4.30 -19.53 5.60
C TRP A 329 5.01 -20.12 6.83
N TRP A 330 4.72 -19.53 8.01
CA TRP A 330 5.26 -19.96 9.30
C TRP A 330 4.10 -20.19 10.29
N PRO A 331 3.58 -21.43 10.38
CA PRO A 331 2.37 -21.75 11.13
C PRO A 331 2.43 -21.32 12.60
N GLU A 332 3.55 -21.59 13.28
CA GLU A 332 3.68 -21.29 14.71
C GLU A 332 3.73 -19.77 14.98
N TYR A 333 4.33 -19.00 14.07
CA TYR A 333 4.31 -17.54 14.17
C TYR A 333 2.90 -17.00 13.93
N ALA A 334 2.18 -17.54 12.94
CA ALA A 334 0.79 -17.20 12.67
C ALA A 334 -0.11 -17.51 13.87
N LEU A 335 0.04 -18.70 14.45
CA LEU A 335 -0.68 -19.12 15.65
C LEU A 335 -0.45 -18.16 16.81
N GLY A 336 0.80 -17.82 17.08
CA GLY A 336 1.15 -16.88 18.14
C GLY A 336 0.53 -15.50 17.96
N LEU A 337 0.47 -14.97 16.71
CA LEU A 337 -0.25 -13.74 16.39
C LEU A 337 -1.75 -13.85 16.70
N ALA A 338 -2.36 -14.99 16.35
CA ALA A 338 -3.78 -15.22 16.53
C ALA A 338 -4.18 -15.42 18.00
N GLN A 339 -3.39 -16.17 18.77
CA GLN A 339 -3.61 -16.41 20.18
C GLN A 339 -3.56 -15.12 21.01
N ARG A 340 -2.67 -14.19 20.67
CA ARG A 340 -2.50 -12.91 21.37
C ARG A 340 -3.43 -11.81 20.88
N ALA A 341 -4.27 -12.07 19.87
CA ALA A 341 -5.27 -11.11 19.42
C ALA A 341 -6.33 -10.88 20.50
N SER A 342 -6.69 -9.62 20.72
CA SER A 342 -7.65 -9.21 21.77
C SER A 342 -9.12 -9.45 21.43
N TRP A 343 -9.41 -10.13 20.31
CA TRP A 343 -10.77 -10.41 19.81
C TRP A 343 -10.90 -11.85 19.29
#